data_7c3ce5797b324da802debef0fdd720ea
#
_entry.id   7c3ce5797b324da802debef0fdd720ea
#
_cell.length_a   1.000
_cell.length_b   1.000
_cell.length_c   1.000
_cell.angle_alpha   90.00
_cell.angle_beta   90.00
_cell.angle_gamma   90.00
#
_symmetry.space_group_name_H-M   'P 1'
#
loop_
_entity.id
_entity.type
_entity.pdbx_description
1 polymer ?
#
loop_
_entity_poly.entity_id
_entity_poly.type
_entity_poly.pdbx_seq_one_letter_code
_entity_poly.pdbx_strand_id
1 'polypeptide(L)'
;MKKLMALLGAWLFLLGSAEAQEVWMASNSVPNFSHQELVALIEGRTRQSFDSGAATLVVYLENQEVTRRFIEEFLQLNYFRALYQLREQINSGRASPLLDVPEKDDAYIAVFALEQAMTYSDDPIQQLAEIGLQIVEMR
;
A
#
# COMPACT_ATOMS: atom_id res chain seq x y z
N MET A 1 27.84 14.47 -32.90
CA MET A 1 26.39 14.40 -33.09
C MET A 1 25.79 13.06 -32.70
N LYS A 2 26.34 11.97 -33.23
CA LYS A 2 25.81 10.63 -32.86
C LYS A 2 25.89 10.32 -31.35
N LYS A 3 26.94 10.77 -30.68
CA LYS A 3 27.10 10.59 -29.25
C LYS A 3 26.08 11.36 -28.42
N LEU A 4 25.63 12.51 -28.91
CA LEU A 4 24.66 13.35 -28.23
C LEU A 4 23.26 12.73 -28.30
N MET A 5 22.91 12.12 -29.42
CA MET A 5 21.63 11.45 -29.56
C MET A 5 21.52 10.20 -28.72
N ALA A 6 22.62 9.47 -28.57
CA ALA A 6 22.64 8.29 -27.69
C ALA A 6 22.46 8.68 -26.22
N LEU A 7 23.04 9.80 -25.81
CA LEU A 7 22.87 10.32 -24.45
C LEU A 7 21.45 10.76 -24.18
N LEU A 8 20.81 11.41 -25.15
CA LEU A 8 19.42 11.82 -25.01
C LEU A 8 18.47 10.63 -24.92
N GLY A 9 18.72 9.59 -25.69
CA GLY A 9 17.94 8.36 -25.61
C GLY A 9 18.04 7.67 -24.27
N ALA A 10 19.25 7.60 -23.72
CA ALA A 10 19.50 7.03 -22.40
C ALA A 10 18.83 7.86 -21.30
N TRP A 11 18.83 9.14 -21.45
CA TRP A 11 18.19 10.05 -20.49
C TRP A 11 16.67 9.88 -20.46
N LEU A 12 16.06 9.78 -21.63
CA LEU A 12 14.63 9.53 -21.74
C LEU A 12 14.24 8.19 -21.11
N PHE A 13 15.06 7.19 -21.29
CA PHE A 13 14.84 5.89 -20.67
C PHE A 13 14.88 5.95 -19.15
N LEU A 14 15.86 6.69 -18.59
CA LEU A 14 15.97 6.87 -17.15
C LEU A 14 14.78 7.63 -16.56
N LEU A 15 14.26 8.63 -17.27
CA LEU A 15 13.07 9.36 -16.85
C LEU A 15 11.85 8.45 -16.83
N GLY A 16 11.68 7.61 -17.85
CA GLY A 16 10.60 6.66 -17.89
C GLY A 16 10.67 5.67 -16.74
N SER A 17 11.86 5.22 -16.37
CA SER A 17 12.05 4.31 -15.23
C SER A 17 11.75 5.00 -13.90
N ALA A 18 12.11 6.28 -13.76
CA ALA A 18 11.86 7.04 -12.54
C ALA A 18 10.37 7.30 -12.32
N GLU A 19 9.59 7.40 -13.40
CA GLU A 19 8.15 7.61 -13.31
C GLU A 19 7.38 6.34 -12.98
N ALA A 20 8.02 5.19 -13.08
CA ALA A 20 7.39 3.90 -12.89
C ALA A 20 7.42 3.42 -11.43
N GLN A 21 7.44 4.34 -10.45
CA GLN A 21 7.32 3.96 -9.06
C GLN A 21 5.90 3.50 -8.78
N GLU A 22 5.76 2.23 -8.47
CA GLU A 22 4.49 1.62 -8.17
C GLU A 22 4.26 1.53 -6.66
N VAL A 23 3.00 1.37 -6.29
CA VAL A 23 2.62 1.11 -4.91
C VAL A 23 2.37 -0.39 -4.78
N TRP A 24 2.87 -0.95 -3.69
CA TRP A 24 2.79 -2.38 -3.41
C TRP A 24 2.10 -2.60 -2.07
N MET A 25 1.53 -3.79 -1.91
CA MET A 25 1.17 -4.27 -0.59
C MET A 25 2.34 -5.07 -0.03
N ALA A 26 2.74 -4.76 1.19
CA ALA A 26 3.90 -5.38 1.84
C ALA A 26 3.52 -5.96 3.19
N SER A 27 4.11 -7.10 3.53
CA SER A 27 3.86 -7.80 4.79
C SER A 27 5.05 -8.69 5.14
N ASN A 28 5.10 -9.14 6.37
CA ASN A 28 6.04 -10.18 6.79
C ASN A 28 5.41 -11.58 6.78
N SER A 29 4.10 -11.69 6.76
CA SER A 29 3.46 -13.00 6.95
C SER A 29 2.08 -13.19 6.31
N VAL A 30 1.48 -12.13 5.74
CA VAL A 30 0.14 -12.27 5.17
C VAL A 30 0.20 -13.04 3.85
N PRO A 31 -0.59 -14.11 3.70
CA PRO A 31 -0.67 -14.83 2.43
C PRO A 31 -1.43 -14.02 1.37
N ASN A 32 -1.56 -14.59 0.19
CA ASN A 32 -2.24 -13.95 -0.93
C ASN A 32 -3.66 -13.55 -0.57
N PHE A 33 -4.09 -12.41 -1.08
CA PHE A 33 -5.46 -11.93 -0.91
C PHE A 33 -5.97 -11.35 -2.24
N SER A 34 -7.28 -11.15 -2.33
CA SER A 34 -7.87 -10.63 -3.55
C SER A 34 -8.03 -9.10 -3.50
N HIS A 35 -7.98 -8.50 -4.67
CA HIS A 35 -8.25 -7.07 -4.83
C HIS A 35 -9.63 -6.72 -4.26
N GLN A 36 -10.62 -7.57 -4.50
CA GLN A 36 -11.99 -7.35 -4.03
C GLN A 36 -12.09 -7.35 -2.51
N GLU A 37 -11.33 -8.21 -1.84
CA GLU A 37 -11.31 -8.23 -0.38
C GLU A 37 -10.78 -6.93 0.19
N LEU A 38 -9.72 -6.40 -0.41
CA LEU A 38 -9.13 -5.15 0.02
C LEU A 38 -10.07 -3.97 -0.22
N VAL A 39 -10.70 -3.91 -1.40
CA VAL A 39 -11.68 -2.87 -1.70
C VAL A 39 -12.86 -2.93 -0.74
N ALA A 40 -13.36 -4.12 -0.44
CA ALA A 40 -14.48 -4.29 0.49
C ALA A 40 -14.12 -3.79 1.89
N LEU A 41 -12.89 -4.02 2.32
CA LEU A 41 -12.42 -3.53 3.60
C LEU A 41 -12.35 -2.00 3.63
N ILE A 42 -11.79 -1.39 2.58
CA ILE A 42 -11.68 0.06 2.46
C ILE A 42 -13.06 0.71 2.47
N GLU A 43 -14.02 0.09 1.77
CA GLU A 43 -15.38 0.62 1.66
C GLU A 43 -16.25 0.31 2.88
N GLY A 44 -15.73 -0.41 3.85
CA GLY A 44 -16.49 -0.75 5.05
C GLY A 44 -17.57 -1.79 4.84
N ARG A 45 -17.51 -2.56 3.75
CA ARG A 45 -18.50 -3.59 3.44
C ARG A 45 -18.27 -4.89 4.19
N THR A 46 -17.09 -5.08 4.75
CA THR A 46 -16.79 -6.27 5.53
C THR A 46 -16.03 -5.89 6.79
N ARG A 47 -16.31 -6.61 7.86
CA ARG A 47 -15.55 -6.51 9.11
C ARG A 47 -14.73 -7.77 9.34
N GLN A 48 -14.94 -8.76 8.49
CA GLN A 48 -14.17 -9.98 8.60
C GLN A 48 -12.78 -9.75 8.05
N SER A 49 -11.84 -10.40 8.66
CA SER A 49 -10.49 -10.47 8.16
C SER A 49 -10.48 -11.16 6.81
N PHE A 50 -9.39 -11.01 6.12
CA PHE A 50 -9.18 -11.65 4.83
C PHE A 50 -9.30 -13.18 4.97
N ASP A 51 -9.52 -13.86 3.86
CA ASP A 51 -9.70 -15.32 3.81
C ASP A 51 -8.65 -16.11 4.60
N SER A 52 -7.47 -15.54 4.74
CA SER A 52 -6.35 -16.17 5.43
C SER A 52 -6.42 -16.04 6.96
N GLY A 53 -7.46 -15.42 7.52
CA GLY A 53 -7.60 -15.22 8.95
C GLY A 53 -7.57 -13.76 9.33
N ALA A 54 -7.26 -13.46 10.59
CA ALA A 54 -7.31 -12.11 11.15
C ALA A 54 -6.14 -11.25 10.64
N ALA A 55 -6.32 -10.60 9.50
CA ALA A 55 -5.32 -9.68 8.95
C ALA A 55 -5.67 -8.24 9.29
N THR A 56 -4.65 -7.42 9.51
CA THR A 56 -4.80 -5.99 9.78
C THR A 56 -4.19 -5.20 8.65
N LEU A 57 -4.95 -4.24 8.13
CA LEU A 57 -4.43 -3.25 7.18
C LEU A 57 -3.94 -2.04 7.96
N VAL A 58 -2.65 -1.76 7.88
CA VAL A 58 -2.05 -0.58 8.50
C VAL A 58 -2.02 0.54 7.47
N VAL A 59 -2.61 1.68 7.80
CA VAL A 59 -2.65 2.85 6.93
C VAL A 59 -1.92 4.01 7.59
N TYR A 60 -1.39 4.91 6.77
CA TYR A 60 -0.75 6.14 7.25
C TYR A 60 -1.28 7.31 6.43
N LEU A 61 -2.53 7.67 6.75
CA LEU A 61 -3.34 8.60 5.95
C LEU A 61 -2.76 10.02 5.89
N GLU A 62 -1.91 10.39 6.84
CA GLU A 62 -1.28 11.71 6.83
C GLU A 62 -0.29 11.87 5.67
N ASN A 63 0.27 10.77 5.17
CA ASN A 63 1.06 10.82 3.95
C ASN A 63 0.11 10.78 2.75
N GLN A 64 -0.34 11.95 2.34
CA GLN A 64 -1.37 12.07 1.31
C GLN A 64 -0.90 11.57 -0.05
N GLU A 65 0.35 11.79 -0.38
CA GLU A 65 0.88 11.41 -1.70
C GLU A 65 0.84 9.89 -1.90
N VAL A 66 1.41 9.14 -0.98
CA VAL A 66 1.45 7.68 -1.10
C VAL A 66 0.06 7.08 -0.94
N THR A 67 -0.72 7.58 0.03
CA THR A 67 -2.08 7.11 0.27
C THR A 67 -2.96 7.34 -0.96
N ARG A 68 -2.83 8.50 -1.59
CA ARG A 68 -3.58 8.81 -2.80
C ARG A 68 -3.25 7.84 -3.93
N ARG A 69 -1.97 7.57 -4.14
CA ARG A 69 -1.55 6.62 -5.15
C ARG A 69 -2.03 5.20 -4.86
N PHE A 70 -2.01 4.82 -3.61
CA PHE A 70 -2.56 3.53 -3.21
C PHE A 70 -4.05 3.44 -3.57
N ILE A 71 -4.82 4.46 -3.23
CA ILE A 71 -6.27 4.45 -3.47
C ILE A 71 -6.60 4.58 -4.96
N GLU A 72 -6.00 5.55 -5.65
CA GLU A 72 -6.33 5.84 -7.05
C GLU A 72 -5.68 4.88 -8.04
N GLU A 73 -4.40 4.61 -7.88
CA GLU A 73 -3.65 3.81 -8.85
C GLU A 73 -3.70 2.32 -8.55
N PHE A 74 -3.51 1.94 -7.31
CA PHE A 74 -3.48 0.53 -6.94
C PHE A 74 -4.89 -0.05 -6.82
N LEU A 75 -5.78 0.62 -6.09
CA LEU A 75 -7.15 0.17 -5.87
C LEU A 75 -8.14 0.64 -6.92
N GLN A 76 -7.81 1.67 -7.69
CA GLN A 76 -8.67 2.28 -8.70
C GLN A 76 -10.00 2.78 -8.12
N LEU A 77 -9.91 3.43 -6.97
CA LEU A 77 -11.05 4.01 -6.26
C LEU A 77 -10.98 5.53 -6.27
N ASN A 78 -12.12 6.18 -6.01
CA ASN A 78 -12.14 7.62 -5.81
C ASN A 78 -11.46 7.95 -4.47
N TYR A 79 -10.46 8.81 -4.51
CA TYR A 79 -9.64 9.10 -3.34
C TYR A 79 -10.44 9.69 -2.18
N PHE A 80 -11.23 10.73 -2.45
CA PHE A 80 -11.94 11.44 -1.39
C PHE A 80 -13.00 10.56 -0.73
N ARG A 81 -13.69 9.78 -1.53
CA ARG A 81 -14.70 8.86 -1.01
C ARG A 81 -14.07 7.75 -0.17
N ALA A 82 -13.01 7.15 -0.66
CA ALA A 82 -12.32 6.09 0.07
C ALA A 82 -11.69 6.62 1.36
N LEU A 83 -11.08 7.79 1.30
CA LEU A 83 -10.49 8.43 2.48
C LEU A 83 -11.55 8.72 3.54
N TYR A 84 -12.71 9.23 3.13
CA TYR A 84 -13.82 9.47 4.03
C TYR A 84 -14.26 8.19 4.72
N GLN A 85 -14.40 7.12 3.96
CA GLN A 85 -14.82 5.83 4.50
C GLN A 85 -13.81 5.24 5.47
N LEU A 86 -12.52 5.37 5.15
CA LEU A 86 -11.45 4.93 6.05
C LEU A 86 -11.48 5.69 7.37
N ARG A 87 -11.57 7.01 7.31
CA ARG A 87 -11.59 7.85 8.49
C ARG A 87 -12.83 7.59 9.35
N GLU A 88 -13.96 7.36 8.71
CA GLU A 88 -15.19 7.04 9.43
C GLU A 88 -15.07 5.72 10.18
N GLN A 89 -14.48 4.71 9.57
CA GLN A 89 -14.25 3.43 10.22
C GLN A 89 -13.29 3.56 11.41
N ILE A 90 -12.21 4.31 11.24
CA ILE A 90 -11.21 4.52 12.29
C ILE A 90 -11.83 5.29 13.45
N ASN A 91 -12.58 6.35 13.16
CA ASN A 91 -13.14 7.24 14.19
C ASN A 91 -14.36 6.64 14.89
N SER A 92 -15.02 5.65 14.30
CA SER A 92 -16.23 5.07 14.88
C SER A 92 -15.95 4.19 16.11
N GLY A 93 -14.69 3.88 16.38
CA GLY A 93 -14.33 3.01 17.49
C GLY A 93 -14.73 1.55 17.32
N ARG A 94 -15.18 1.17 16.14
CA ARG A 94 -15.54 -0.21 15.86
C ARG A 94 -14.29 -1.07 15.79
N ALA A 95 -14.39 -2.30 16.24
CA ALA A 95 -13.34 -3.28 16.01
C ALA A 95 -13.20 -3.49 14.51
N SER A 96 -12.19 -2.89 13.94
CA SER A 96 -11.95 -2.91 12.50
C SER A 96 -10.55 -3.47 12.27
N PRO A 97 -10.33 -4.20 11.17
CA PRO A 97 -8.98 -4.63 10.81
C PRO A 97 -8.16 -3.48 10.20
N LEU A 98 -8.40 -2.25 10.65
CA LEU A 98 -7.66 -1.07 10.22
C LEU A 98 -6.89 -0.48 11.40
N LEU A 99 -5.64 -0.11 11.15
CA LEU A 99 -4.81 0.60 12.12
C LEU A 99 -4.21 1.81 11.42
N ASP A 100 -4.48 3.01 11.95
CA ASP A 100 -3.92 4.24 11.43
C ASP A 100 -2.69 4.64 12.24
N VAL A 101 -1.58 4.88 11.55
CA VAL A 101 -0.33 5.31 12.17
C VAL A 101 0.15 6.61 11.49
N PRO A 102 1.03 7.39 12.16
CA PRO A 102 1.42 8.70 11.61
C PRO A 102 2.23 8.64 10.34
N GLU A 103 3.20 7.73 10.26
CA GLU A 103 4.18 7.72 9.16
C GLU A 103 4.40 6.32 8.61
N LYS A 104 5.02 6.26 7.43
CA LYS A 104 5.34 5.00 6.77
C LYS A 104 6.22 4.09 7.62
N ASP A 105 7.22 4.65 8.29
CA ASP A 105 8.10 3.86 9.16
C ASP A 105 7.31 3.23 10.31
N ASP A 106 6.35 3.95 10.85
CA ASP A 106 5.47 3.42 11.89
C ASP A 106 4.64 2.26 11.37
N ALA A 107 4.23 2.34 10.10
CA ALA A 107 3.49 1.25 9.46
C ALA A 107 4.36 -0.01 9.34
N TYR A 108 5.61 0.14 8.97
CA TYR A 108 6.53 -1.00 8.89
C TYR A 108 6.75 -1.64 10.26
N ILE A 109 6.93 -0.81 11.29
CA ILE A 109 7.07 -1.31 12.67
C ILE A 109 5.82 -2.08 13.08
N ALA A 110 4.64 -1.55 12.79
CA ALA A 110 3.38 -2.21 13.12
C ALA A 110 3.22 -3.55 12.41
N VAL A 111 3.64 -3.64 11.15
CA VAL A 111 3.57 -4.89 10.39
C VAL A 111 4.42 -5.97 11.06
N PHE A 112 5.58 -5.62 11.60
CA PHE A 112 6.41 -6.59 12.32
C PHE A 112 5.85 -6.94 13.70
N ALA A 113 5.20 -5.99 14.37
CA ALA A 113 4.69 -6.18 15.71
C ALA A 113 3.39 -6.98 15.75
N LEU A 114 2.60 -6.92 14.68
CA LEU A 114 1.30 -7.57 14.59
C LEU A 114 1.42 -8.85 13.77
N GLU A 115 0.61 -9.85 14.14
CA GLU A 115 0.48 -11.04 13.31
C GLU A 115 -0.43 -10.72 12.12
N GLN A 116 -0.03 -11.17 10.93
CA GLN A 116 -0.82 -11.03 9.72
C GLN A 116 -1.24 -9.58 9.43
N ALA A 117 -0.31 -8.66 9.56
CA ALA A 117 -0.54 -7.27 9.18
C ALA A 117 0.11 -6.97 7.84
N MET A 118 -0.48 -6.04 7.10
CA MET A 118 0.05 -5.56 5.84
C MET A 118 -0.14 -4.05 5.73
N THR A 119 0.67 -3.43 4.88
CA THR A 119 0.57 -2.01 4.59
C THR A 119 0.91 -1.76 3.12
N TYR A 120 0.53 -0.60 2.62
CA TYR A 120 0.97 -0.20 1.29
C TYR A 120 2.31 0.52 1.38
N SER A 121 3.05 0.52 0.27
CA SER A 121 4.35 1.17 0.20
C SER A 121 4.68 1.54 -1.23
N ASP A 122 5.42 2.64 -1.40
CA ASP A 122 6.01 3.04 -2.67
C ASP A 122 7.54 2.81 -2.68
N ASP A 123 8.08 2.22 -1.64
CA ASP A 123 9.50 1.91 -1.58
C ASP A 123 9.84 0.79 -2.57
N PRO A 124 11.06 0.79 -3.12
CA PRO A 124 11.49 -0.28 -4.02
C PRO A 124 11.43 -1.65 -3.36
N ILE A 125 11.13 -2.67 -4.15
CA ILE A 125 11.02 -4.05 -3.66
C ILE A 125 12.30 -4.48 -2.93
N GLN A 126 13.45 -4.08 -3.43
CA GLN A 126 14.73 -4.42 -2.82
C GLN A 126 14.88 -3.82 -1.43
N GLN A 127 14.44 -2.58 -1.26
CA GLN A 127 14.48 -1.92 0.04
C GLN A 127 13.55 -2.61 1.04
N LEU A 128 12.37 -3.01 0.59
CA LEU A 128 11.44 -3.76 1.44
C LEU A 128 12.03 -5.10 1.87
N ALA A 129 12.68 -5.80 0.94
CA ALA A 129 13.33 -7.07 1.25
C ALA A 129 14.45 -6.90 2.28
N GLU A 130 15.20 -5.81 2.20
CA GLU A 130 16.30 -5.54 3.14
C GLU A 130 15.79 -5.39 4.58
N ILE A 131 14.61 -4.85 4.76
CA ILE A 131 14.03 -4.69 6.10
C ILE A 131 13.15 -5.88 6.50
N GLY A 132 13.08 -6.93 5.69
CA GLY A 132 12.37 -8.14 6.03
C GLY A 132 10.93 -8.20 5.55
N LEU A 133 10.50 -7.25 4.73
CA LEU A 133 9.16 -7.26 4.16
C LEU A 133 9.16 -7.88 2.78
N GLN A 134 8.05 -8.47 2.41
CA GLN A 134 7.84 -9.04 1.09
C GLN A 134 6.54 -8.53 0.49
N ILE A 135 6.47 -8.57 -0.84
CA ILE A 135 5.29 -8.14 -1.56
C ILE A 135 4.18 -9.17 -1.38
N VAL A 136 2.99 -8.69 -1.05
CA VAL A 136 1.81 -9.54 -0.96
C VAL A 136 1.22 -9.68 -2.36
N GLU A 137 1.05 -10.91 -2.81
CA GLU A 137 0.50 -11.17 -4.13
C GLU A 137 -1.01 -10.96 -4.17
N MET A 138 -1.48 -10.32 -5.25
CA MET A 138 -2.90 -10.09 -5.47
C MET A 138 -3.50 -11.23 -6.29
N ARG A 139 -4.68 -11.66 -5.88
CA ARG A 139 -5.45 -12.64 -6.67
C ARG A 139 -6.50 -11.96 -7.52
#